data_c91507eb067b4f15c8643b811af31c64
#
_entry.id   c91507eb067b4f15c8643b811af31c64
#
_cell.length_a   1.000
_cell.length_b   1.000
_cell.length_c   1.000
_cell.angle_alpha   90.00
_cell.angle_beta   90.00
_cell.angle_gamma   90.00
#
_symmetry.space_group_name_H-M   'P 1'
#
loop_
_entity.id
_entity.type
_entity.pdbx_description
1 polymer ?
#
loop_
_entity_poly.entity_id
_entity_poly.type
_entity_poly.pdbx_seq_one_letter_code
_entity_poly.pdbx_strand_id
1 'polypeptide(L)'
;MGSLTFLNYTNRVLQDLNETTLTALSSSRGVQTVAKNSVNRALNDIANAEVEWPFLHSDKEQDTYAAVAEYDLPSDHSYVDFDSFMLFPKNLVTNGTFATNITNWTDGSTGTGSVSFNSTGPQPPESRTGVLRLTAGSSGVAIVSQELTTTKNKQYRVSFGVTYPSGGDLTFNIGTSANGTQISTNTVSIDDIGDFKYVEFTFSATGTSTYIAFSQSVDTQVDVDNVVVTEDFHPKKLKYLSYDEFQETVKRRDTNTSIDKLGEPDCVYRTQDQKFGLSPVPDKSTYTVGYEYWKTTTALSSDSDTSDIPARFEHAVIARARYYVSILRSDLPTAQASLAEYTDTMRRMRIELVNSKNYFRAV
;
A
#
# COMPACT_ATOMS: atom_id res chain seq x y z
N MET A 1 2.40 16.53 20.99
CA MET A 1 3.87 16.60 21.01
C MET A 1 4.34 15.85 19.80
N GLY A 2 5.28 16.38 19.01
CA GLY A 2 5.89 15.63 17.90
C GLY A 2 6.79 14.52 18.42
N SER A 3 7.03 13.49 17.60
CA SER A 3 7.94 12.40 17.93
C SER A 3 9.35 12.92 18.16
N LEU A 4 10.07 12.30 19.11
CA LEU A 4 11.47 12.61 19.40
C LEU A 4 12.37 12.21 18.22
N THR A 5 13.32 13.05 17.90
CA THR A 5 14.37 12.72 16.94
C THR A 5 15.48 11.85 17.58
N PHE A 6 16.27 11.19 16.75
CA PHE A 6 17.39 10.36 17.23
C PHE A 6 18.37 11.16 18.12
N LEU A 7 18.67 12.39 17.72
CA LEU A 7 19.48 13.30 18.53
C LEU A 7 18.81 13.58 19.89
N ASN A 8 17.51 13.81 19.89
CA ASN A 8 16.75 14.10 21.11
C ASN A 8 16.66 12.89 22.04
N TYR A 9 16.44 11.67 21.51
CA TYR A 9 16.53 10.43 22.30
C TYR A 9 17.87 10.30 22.98
N THR A 10 18.96 10.43 22.19
CA THR A 10 20.34 10.31 22.72
C THR A 10 20.61 11.35 23.79
N ASN A 11 20.22 12.61 23.56
CA ASN A 11 20.42 13.69 24.52
C ASN A 11 19.61 13.50 25.82
N ARG A 12 18.39 12.96 25.75
CA ARG A 12 17.63 12.64 26.97
C ARG A 12 18.29 11.56 27.78
N VAL A 13 18.79 10.50 27.14
CA VAL A 13 19.58 9.46 27.84
C VAL A 13 20.81 10.05 28.50
N LEU A 14 21.56 10.96 27.83
CA LEU A 14 22.72 11.62 28.38
C LEU A 14 22.37 12.55 29.56
N GLN A 15 21.28 13.31 29.45
CA GLN A 15 20.77 14.17 30.54
C GLN A 15 20.44 13.36 31.79
N ASP A 16 19.71 12.24 31.62
CA ASP A 16 19.37 11.34 32.73
C ASP A 16 20.59 10.74 33.43
N LEU A 17 21.69 10.66 32.73
CA LEU A 17 23.00 10.17 33.25
C LEU A 17 23.95 11.27 33.68
N ASN A 18 23.48 12.53 33.71
CA ASN A 18 24.26 13.72 34.01
C ASN A 18 25.52 13.89 33.13
N GLU A 19 25.36 13.58 31.83
CA GLU A 19 26.37 13.71 30.79
C GLU A 19 26.14 14.91 29.87
N THR A 20 27.21 15.37 29.22
CA THR A 20 27.13 16.47 28.25
C THR A 20 26.33 16.05 27.03
N THR A 21 25.33 16.86 26.65
CA THR A 21 24.50 16.67 25.46
C THR A 21 25.29 16.93 24.17
N LEU A 22 24.78 16.37 23.07
CA LEU A 22 25.29 16.52 21.72
C LEU A 22 24.56 17.61 20.95
N THR A 23 25.28 18.33 20.11
CA THR A 23 24.68 19.20 19.05
C THR A 23 24.45 18.45 17.75
N ALA A 24 25.20 17.35 17.52
CA ALA A 24 25.02 16.44 16.39
C ALA A 24 25.57 15.05 16.75
N LEU A 25 24.95 13.99 16.30
CA LEU A 25 25.35 12.58 16.55
C LEU A 25 26.71 12.22 15.95
N SER A 26 27.13 12.93 14.91
CA SER A 26 28.47 12.75 14.30
C SER A 26 29.62 13.14 15.23
N SER A 27 29.38 13.98 16.23
CA SER A 27 30.36 14.43 17.21
C SER A 27 30.43 13.52 18.45
N SER A 28 29.64 12.44 18.51
CA SER A 28 29.58 11.56 19.69
C SER A 28 30.90 10.85 19.97
N ARG A 29 31.29 10.79 21.26
CA ARG A 29 32.52 10.11 21.74
C ARG A 29 32.27 9.38 23.05
N GLY A 30 33.00 8.30 23.29
CA GLY A 30 32.93 7.56 24.56
C GLY A 30 31.49 7.17 24.94
N VAL A 31 31.02 7.61 26.11
CA VAL A 31 29.67 7.34 26.62
C VAL A 31 28.59 7.85 25.71
N GLN A 32 28.78 8.96 24.99
CA GLN A 32 27.83 9.51 24.05
C GLN A 32 27.59 8.54 22.88
N THR A 33 28.64 7.90 22.36
CA THR A 33 28.51 6.87 21.32
C THR A 33 27.75 5.64 21.84
N VAL A 34 28.02 5.26 23.10
CA VAL A 34 27.28 4.16 23.74
C VAL A 34 25.79 4.51 23.88
N ALA A 35 25.44 5.71 24.33
CA ALA A 35 24.10 6.19 24.46
C ALA A 35 23.37 6.16 23.11
N LYS A 36 24.00 6.70 22.06
CA LYS A 36 23.50 6.64 20.67
C LYS A 36 23.20 5.20 20.22
N ASN A 37 24.13 4.29 20.37
CA ASN A 37 23.96 2.89 19.97
C ASN A 37 22.90 2.17 20.82
N SER A 38 22.78 2.55 22.10
CA SER A 38 21.80 2.00 23.02
C SER A 38 20.35 2.38 22.66
N VAL A 39 20.14 3.53 22.01
CA VAL A 39 18.81 3.92 21.48
C VAL A 39 18.35 2.92 20.41
N ASN A 40 19.16 2.63 19.41
CA ASN A 40 18.81 1.66 18.36
C ASN A 40 18.61 0.25 18.93
N ARG A 41 19.44 -0.13 19.91
CA ARG A 41 19.27 -1.41 20.60
C ARG A 41 17.95 -1.47 21.37
N ALA A 42 17.56 -0.38 22.04
CA ALA A 42 16.28 -0.28 22.73
C ALA A 42 15.08 -0.37 21.79
N LEU A 43 15.17 0.27 20.62
CA LEU A 43 14.14 0.17 19.58
C LEU A 43 13.96 -1.28 19.10
N ASN A 44 15.05 -1.98 18.84
CA ASN A 44 15.01 -3.40 18.47
C ASN A 44 14.43 -4.28 19.58
N ASP A 45 14.76 -4.02 20.86
CA ASP A 45 14.18 -4.78 21.97
C ASP A 45 12.68 -4.58 22.08
N ILE A 46 12.18 -3.35 21.87
CA ILE A 46 10.75 -3.04 21.90
C ILE A 46 10.06 -3.71 20.71
N ALA A 47 10.61 -3.60 19.51
CA ALA A 47 10.03 -4.21 18.31
C ALA A 47 9.93 -5.74 18.44
N ASN A 48 10.96 -6.38 19.00
CA ASN A 48 11.00 -7.83 19.19
C ASN A 48 10.24 -8.34 20.42
N ALA A 49 9.77 -7.44 21.29
CA ALA A 49 9.02 -7.83 22.49
C ALA A 49 7.57 -8.27 22.21
N GLU A 50 7.04 -7.93 21.04
CA GLU A 50 5.73 -8.31 20.57
C GLU A 50 5.75 -8.43 19.04
N VAL A 51 5.07 -9.43 18.49
CA VAL A 51 5.07 -9.69 17.04
C VAL A 51 4.13 -8.74 16.30
N GLU A 52 2.99 -8.41 16.92
CA GLU A 52 1.89 -7.71 16.27
C GLU A 52 1.74 -6.26 16.78
N TRP A 53 2.84 -5.51 16.84
CA TRP A 53 2.74 -4.09 17.15
C TRP A 53 1.95 -3.32 16.08
N PRO A 54 0.86 -2.61 16.41
CA PRO A 54 0.07 -1.87 15.42
C PRO A 54 0.85 -0.79 14.68
N PHE A 55 1.88 -0.21 15.32
CA PHE A 55 2.74 0.81 14.68
C PHE A 55 3.77 0.23 13.70
N LEU A 56 3.94 -1.09 13.66
CA LEU A 56 4.74 -1.81 12.66
C LEU A 56 3.87 -2.52 11.61
N HIS A 57 2.54 -2.49 11.78
CA HIS A 57 1.61 -3.08 10.83
C HIS A 57 1.66 -2.37 9.48
N SER A 58 1.57 -3.14 8.43
CA SER A 58 1.49 -2.67 7.05
C SER A 58 0.75 -3.68 6.20
N ASP A 59 0.16 -3.21 5.12
CA ASP A 59 -0.42 -4.01 4.06
C ASP A 59 0.47 -4.00 2.82
N LYS A 60 0.37 -5.05 2.04
CA LYS A 60 1.07 -5.19 0.76
C LYS A 60 0.13 -5.73 -0.28
N GLU A 61 0.15 -5.11 -1.45
CA GLU A 61 -0.43 -5.66 -2.67
C GLU A 61 0.69 -6.13 -3.59
N GLN A 62 0.51 -7.32 -4.16
CA GLN A 62 1.44 -7.95 -5.07
C GLN A 62 0.69 -8.42 -6.31
N ASP A 63 1.02 -7.84 -7.46
CA ASP A 63 0.50 -8.31 -8.75
C ASP A 63 1.03 -9.70 -9.06
N THR A 64 0.15 -10.55 -9.59
CA THR A 64 0.55 -11.87 -10.06
C THR A 64 0.90 -11.87 -11.54
N TYR A 65 1.66 -12.86 -11.95
CA TYR A 65 2.02 -13.08 -13.34
C TYR A 65 1.64 -14.50 -13.75
N ALA A 66 1.18 -14.65 -14.99
CA ALA A 66 0.84 -15.97 -15.52
C ALA A 66 2.03 -16.93 -15.44
N ALA A 67 1.77 -18.16 -15.00
CA ALA A 67 2.75 -19.22 -14.83
C ALA A 67 3.86 -18.96 -13.79
N VAL A 68 3.71 -17.93 -12.92
CA VAL A 68 4.62 -17.68 -11.80
C VAL A 68 3.96 -18.17 -10.51
N ALA A 69 4.59 -19.15 -9.86
CA ALA A 69 4.05 -19.79 -8.66
C ALA A 69 4.47 -19.07 -7.36
N GLU A 70 5.65 -18.47 -7.32
CA GLU A 70 6.27 -17.96 -6.10
C GLU A 70 6.62 -16.48 -6.21
N TYR A 71 6.42 -15.75 -5.11
CA TYR A 71 6.62 -14.31 -4.99
C TYR A 71 7.41 -14.00 -3.73
N ASP A 72 8.23 -12.94 -3.78
CA ASP A 72 9.02 -12.49 -2.63
C ASP A 72 8.14 -11.78 -1.60
N LEU A 73 8.35 -12.09 -0.33
CA LEU A 73 7.83 -11.30 0.78
C LEU A 73 8.56 -9.95 0.87
N PRO A 74 7.97 -8.90 1.45
CA PRO A 74 8.65 -7.62 1.66
C PRO A 74 9.97 -7.81 2.40
N SER A 75 11.03 -7.16 1.93
CA SER A 75 12.37 -7.30 2.52
C SER A 75 12.47 -6.81 3.96
N ASP A 76 11.55 -5.96 4.38
CA ASP A 76 11.43 -5.39 5.72
C ASP A 76 10.44 -6.15 6.63
N HIS A 77 9.90 -7.29 6.18
CA HIS A 77 8.96 -8.04 7.01
C HIS A 77 9.64 -8.68 8.22
N SER A 78 8.97 -8.63 9.35
CA SER A 78 9.28 -9.41 10.56
C SER A 78 8.33 -10.61 10.67
N TYR A 79 7.06 -10.37 10.44
CA TYR A 79 6.00 -11.36 10.47
C TYR A 79 4.99 -11.09 9.37
N VAL A 80 4.43 -12.16 8.79
CA VAL A 80 3.37 -12.09 7.77
C VAL A 80 2.18 -12.91 8.24
N ASP A 81 1.01 -12.30 8.23
CA ASP A 81 -0.24 -13.01 8.51
C ASP A 81 -0.73 -13.74 7.25
N PHE A 82 -0.42 -15.03 7.17
CA PHE A 82 -0.86 -15.86 6.04
C PHE A 82 -2.38 -16.09 6.01
N ASP A 83 -3.08 -15.84 7.11
CA ASP A 83 -4.55 -15.89 7.15
C ASP A 83 -5.20 -14.61 6.59
N SER A 84 -4.45 -13.56 6.36
CA SER A 84 -4.93 -12.30 5.77
C SER A 84 -4.96 -12.30 4.24
N PHE A 85 -4.34 -13.28 3.58
CA PHE A 85 -4.20 -13.29 2.13
C PHE A 85 -5.53 -13.32 1.39
N MET A 86 -5.72 -12.34 0.52
CA MET A 86 -6.89 -12.18 -0.33
C MET A 86 -6.48 -12.02 -1.79
N LEU A 87 -7.25 -12.63 -2.68
CA LEU A 87 -7.13 -12.46 -4.13
C LEU A 87 -8.10 -11.39 -4.60
N PHE A 88 -7.59 -10.39 -5.30
CA PHE A 88 -8.34 -9.29 -5.88
C PHE A 88 -8.18 -9.27 -7.41
N PRO A 89 -9.15 -8.74 -8.15
CA PRO A 89 -8.96 -8.42 -9.55
C PRO A 89 -7.97 -7.25 -9.68
N LYS A 90 -6.95 -7.40 -10.53
CA LYS A 90 -5.97 -6.36 -10.80
C LYS A 90 -6.61 -5.19 -11.54
N ASN A 91 -6.26 -3.95 -11.15
CA ASN A 91 -6.57 -2.78 -11.95
C ASN A 91 -5.74 -2.79 -13.24
N LEU A 92 -6.43 -2.75 -14.38
CA LEU A 92 -5.80 -2.75 -15.70
C LEU A 92 -5.42 -1.35 -16.18
N VAL A 93 -5.95 -0.30 -15.54
CA VAL A 93 -5.65 1.09 -15.87
C VAL A 93 -4.33 1.50 -15.27
N THR A 94 -3.47 2.08 -16.09
CA THR A 94 -2.24 2.73 -15.62
C THR A 94 -2.49 4.23 -15.46
N ASN A 95 -1.99 4.79 -14.35
CA ASN A 95 -2.15 6.20 -14.03
C ASN A 95 -3.63 6.67 -14.05
N GLY A 96 -4.51 5.88 -13.43
CA GLY A 96 -5.94 6.24 -13.31
C GLY A 96 -6.26 7.24 -12.20
N THR A 97 -5.30 7.49 -11.29
CA THR A 97 -5.42 8.46 -10.19
C THR A 97 -4.85 9.84 -10.52
N PHE A 98 -4.23 10.01 -11.68
CA PHE A 98 -3.67 11.27 -12.17
C PHE A 98 -2.89 12.09 -11.13
N ALA A 99 -2.14 11.43 -10.24
CA ALA A 99 -1.51 12.10 -9.09
C ALA A 99 -0.53 13.22 -9.48
N THR A 100 0.16 13.10 -10.63
CA THR A 100 1.17 14.07 -11.07
C THR A 100 1.09 14.47 -12.54
N ASN A 101 0.45 13.64 -13.38
CA ASN A 101 0.40 13.83 -14.83
C ASN A 101 -0.68 12.93 -15.47
N ILE A 102 -0.78 12.97 -16.82
CA ILE A 102 -1.68 12.13 -17.62
C ILE A 102 -0.92 11.13 -18.50
N THR A 103 0.27 10.74 -18.11
CA THR A 103 1.09 9.75 -18.85
C THR A 103 0.32 8.43 -19.01
N ASN A 104 0.51 7.73 -20.11
CA ASN A 104 -0.19 6.52 -20.56
C ASN A 104 -1.63 6.73 -21.05
N TRP A 105 -2.09 7.97 -21.10
CA TRP A 105 -3.34 8.32 -21.74
C TRP A 105 -3.05 9.04 -23.07
N THR A 106 -3.72 8.61 -24.13
CA THR A 106 -3.51 9.13 -25.47
C THR A 106 -4.56 10.20 -25.77
N ASP A 107 -4.08 11.41 -26.07
CA ASP A 107 -4.92 12.51 -26.53
C ASP A 107 -5.32 12.28 -27.99
N GLY A 108 -6.64 12.20 -28.21
CA GLY A 108 -7.27 12.07 -29.52
C GLY A 108 -8.16 13.29 -29.85
N SER A 109 -7.96 14.41 -29.18
CA SER A 109 -8.79 15.61 -29.32
C SER A 109 -8.76 16.18 -30.75
N THR A 110 -9.85 16.82 -31.14
CA THR A 110 -10.03 17.43 -32.47
C THR A 110 -10.39 18.90 -32.35
N GLY A 111 -10.06 19.68 -33.38
CA GLY A 111 -10.38 21.10 -33.42
C GLY A 111 -9.77 21.88 -32.25
N THR A 112 -10.61 22.56 -31.49
CA THR A 112 -10.22 23.34 -30.30
C THR A 112 -10.33 22.54 -28.99
N GLY A 113 -10.64 21.24 -29.05
CA GLY A 113 -10.63 20.36 -27.88
C GLY A 113 -9.23 20.12 -27.34
N SER A 114 -9.10 19.91 -26.05
CA SER A 114 -7.83 19.62 -25.39
C SER A 114 -7.98 18.78 -24.13
N VAL A 115 -6.91 18.04 -23.81
CA VAL A 115 -6.78 17.23 -22.59
C VAL A 115 -5.58 17.69 -21.81
N SER A 116 -5.70 17.85 -20.50
CA SER A 116 -4.62 18.33 -19.66
C SER A 116 -4.67 17.73 -18.25
N PHE A 117 -3.52 17.74 -17.59
CA PHE A 117 -3.43 17.52 -16.15
C PHE A 117 -3.83 18.81 -15.40
N ASN A 118 -4.71 18.67 -14.42
CA ASN A 118 -5.08 19.79 -13.55
C ASN A 118 -4.80 19.44 -12.09
N SER A 119 -3.82 20.15 -11.48
CA SER A 119 -3.41 19.94 -10.08
C SER A 119 -4.35 20.59 -9.05
N THR A 120 -5.31 21.40 -9.50
CA THR A 120 -6.21 22.19 -8.63
C THR A 120 -7.69 21.92 -8.90
N GLY A 121 -8.01 20.84 -9.64
CA GLY A 121 -9.39 20.44 -9.90
C GLY A 121 -10.17 20.19 -8.62
N PRO A 122 -11.52 20.26 -8.65
CA PRO A 122 -12.33 19.87 -7.52
C PRO A 122 -12.02 18.40 -7.20
N GLN A 123 -11.61 18.18 -5.96
CA GLN A 123 -11.10 16.88 -5.53
C GLN A 123 -12.20 16.10 -4.83
N PRO A 124 -12.21 14.76 -4.97
CA PRO A 124 -13.04 13.94 -4.10
C PRO A 124 -12.61 14.11 -2.64
N PRO A 125 -13.47 13.79 -1.67
CA PRO A 125 -13.22 13.99 -0.23
C PRO A 125 -11.94 13.33 0.30
N GLU A 126 -11.24 12.54 -0.52
CA GLU A 126 -10.03 11.80 -0.18
C GLU A 126 -8.71 12.51 -0.55
N SER A 127 -8.68 13.85 -0.59
CA SER A 127 -7.46 14.68 -0.69
C SER A 127 -6.42 14.27 -1.76
N ARG A 128 -6.83 13.97 -2.99
CA ARG A 128 -5.91 13.65 -4.09
C ARG A 128 -5.52 14.89 -4.88
N THR A 129 -4.31 14.90 -5.42
CA THR A 129 -3.62 16.11 -5.88
C THR A 129 -3.67 16.35 -7.38
N GLY A 130 -4.58 15.71 -8.13
CA GLY A 130 -4.68 15.94 -9.57
C GLY A 130 -5.84 15.22 -10.23
N VAL A 131 -6.26 15.73 -11.38
CA VAL A 131 -7.33 15.16 -12.19
C VAL A 131 -6.97 15.26 -13.68
N LEU A 132 -7.59 14.39 -14.47
CA LEU A 132 -7.60 14.48 -15.93
C LEU A 132 -8.68 15.47 -16.36
N ARG A 133 -8.32 16.58 -16.97
CA ARG A 133 -9.26 17.60 -17.48
C ARG A 133 -9.47 17.47 -18.97
N LEU A 134 -10.72 17.34 -19.38
CA LEU A 134 -11.16 17.48 -20.76
C LEU A 134 -11.77 18.87 -20.94
N THR A 135 -11.30 19.62 -21.90
CA THR A 135 -11.87 20.94 -22.27
C THR A 135 -12.27 20.86 -23.74
N ALA A 136 -13.57 20.82 -23.99
CA ALA A 136 -14.07 21.00 -25.35
C ALA A 136 -14.07 22.48 -25.71
N GLY A 137 -13.81 22.80 -26.95
CA GLY A 137 -13.96 24.16 -27.45
C GLY A 137 -15.18 24.27 -28.36
N SER A 138 -15.49 25.50 -28.79
CA SER A 138 -16.67 25.80 -29.61
C SER A 138 -16.76 25.04 -30.94
N SER A 139 -15.65 24.49 -31.43
CA SER A 139 -15.55 23.74 -32.69
C SER A 139 -14.69 22.47 -32.60
N GLY A 140 -14.53 21.91 -31.39
CA GLY A 140 -13.67 20.75 -31.16
C GLY A 140 -14.21 19.83 -30.07
N VAL A 141 -13.76 18.58 -30.11
CA VAL A 141 -14.06 17.56 -29.11
C VAL A 141 -12.78 17.21 -28.35
N ALA A 142 -12.82 17.27 -27.02
CA ALA A 142 -11.76 16.73 -26.18
C ALA A 142 -11.95 15.22 -26.07
N ILE A 143 -10.93 14.45 -26.39
CA ILE A 143 -10.95 12.98 -26.36
C ILE A 143 -9.65 12.46 -25.77
N VAL A 144 -9.77 11.52 -24.84
CA VAL A 144 -8.64 10.80 -24.29
C VAL A 144 -8.93 9.32 -24.17
N SER A 145 -7.97 8.46 -24.45
CA SER A 145 -8.13 7.02 -24.40
C SER A 145 -6.95 6.28 -23.82
N GLN A 146 -7.22 5.08 -23.31
CA GLN A 146 -6.18 4.13 -22.91
C GLN A 146 -6.53 2.73 -23.42
N GLU A 147 -5.52 2.03 -23.92
CA GLU A 147 -5.61 0.62 -24.31
C GLU A 147 -5.44 -0.26 -23.06
N LEU A 148 -6.28 -1.26 -22.93
CA LEU A 148 -6.26 -2.26 -21.87
C LEU A 148 -6.06 -3.65 -22.46
N THR A 149 -5.22 -4.46 -21.83
CA THR A 149 -5.12 -5.89 -22.16
C THR A 149 -6.27 -6.62 -21.49
N THR A 150 -7.16 -7.21 -22.27
CA THR A 150 -8.34 -7.91 -21.80
C THR A 150 -8.37 -9.37 -22.27
N THR A 151 -9.25 -10.17 -21.70
CA THR A 151 -9.50 -11.55 -22.16
C THR A 151 -10.87 -11.63 -22.83
N LYS A 152 -10.89 -12.13 -24.04
CA LYS A 152 -12.14 -12.26 -24.83
C LYS A 152 -13.24 -12.99 -24.05
N ASN A 153 -14.47 -12.49 -24.12
CA ASN A 153 -15.66 -13.02 -23.45
C ASN A 153 -15.64 -12.96 -21.91
N LYS A 154 -14.67 -12.26 -21.30
CA LYS A 154 -14.69 -11.97 -19.88
C LYS A 154 -15.42 -10.65 -19.60
N GLN A 155 -16.05 -10.60 -18.45
CA GLN A 155 -16.73 -9.42 -17.95
C GLN A 155 -15.77 -8.54 -17.17
N TYR A 156 -15.87 -7.25 -17.37
CA TYR A 156 -15.08 -6.22 -16.71
C TYR A 156 -15.98 -5.18 -16.10
N ARG A 157 -15.51 -4.62 -15.00
CA ARG A 157 -16.12 -3.50 -14.31
C ARG A 157 -15.21 -2.29 -14.43
N VAL A 158 -15.77 -1.17 -14.86
CA VAL A 158 -15.09 0.12 -14.87
C VAL A 158 -15.77 1.05 -13.88
N SER A 159 -14.97 1.75 -13.09
CA SER A 159 -15.43 2.82 -12.21
C SER A 159 -14.50 4.03 -12.31
N PHE A 160 -15.07 5.21 -12.15
CA PHE A 160 -14.32 6.47 -12.13
C PHE A 160 -15.14 7.55 -11.43
N GLY A 161 -14.42 8.57 -10.97
CA GLY A 161 -15.03 9.78 -10.48
C GLY A 161 -15.08 10.85 -11.56
N VAL A 162 -16.15 11.63 -11.59
CA VAL A 162 -16.30 12.74 -12.51
C VAL A 162 -16.87 13.96 -11.81
N THR A 163 -16.38 15.13 -12.20
CA THR A 163 -16.90 16.42 -11.74
C THR A 163 -16.92 17.41 -12.88
N TYR A 164 -17.86 18.34 -12.83
CA TYR A 164 -18.08 19.35 -13.86
C TYR A 164 -17.79 20.74 -13.33
N PRO A 165 -16.60 21.32 -13.63
CA PRO A 165 -16.30 22.71 -13.27
C PRO A 165 -17.22 23.74 -13.94
N SER A 166 -17.79 23.41 -15.11
CA SER A 166 -18.61 24.36 -15.88
C SER A 166 -19.91 23.76 -16.45
N GLY A 167 -20.27 22.52 -16.05
CA GLY A 167 -21.47 21.86 -16.55
C GLY A 167 -21.25 21.09 -17.86
N GLY A 168 -22.12 20.13 -18.17
CA GLY A 168 -22.08 19.35 -19.41
C GLY A 168 -22.15 17.85 -19.18
N ASP A 169 -22.14 17.09 -20.28
CA ASP A 169 -22.23 15.64 -20.28
C ASP A 169 -20.88 15.04 -20.69
N LEU A 170 -20.40 14.07 -19.91
CA LEU A 170 -19.24 13.27 -20.29
C LEU A 170 -19.73 12.03 -21.06
N THR A 171 -19.18 11.79 -22.22
CA THR A 171 -19.36 10.52 -22.93
C THR A 171 -18.22 9.57 -22.60
N PHE A 172 -18.57 8.39 -22.13
CA PHE A 172 -17.64 7.30 -21.85
C PHE A 172 -17.83 6.18 -22.87
N ASN A 173 -16.80 5.90 -23.65
CA ASN A 173 -16.81 4.91 -24.73
C ASN A 173 -15.91 3.72 -24.41
N ILE A 174 -16.36 2.55 -24.80
CA ILE A 174 -15.59 1.30 -24.75
C ILE A 174 -15.60 0.68 -26.14
N GLY A 175 -14.43 0.43 -26.68
CA GLY A 175 -14.29 -0.05 -28.05
C GLY A 175 -13.11 -0.96 -28.29
N THR A 176 -12.95 -1.37 -29.56
CA THR A 176 -11.84 -2.20 -30.04
C THR A 176 -10.72 -1.38 -30.68
N SER A 177 -10.86 -0.08 -30.70
CA SER A 177 -9.88 0.89 -31.20
C SER A 177 -9.93 2.16 -30.33
N ALA A 178 -8.92 2.99 -30.42
CA ALA A 178 -8.91 4.29 -29.77
C ALA A 178 -10.17 5.09 -30.12
N ASN A 179 -10.87 5.61 -29.12
CA ASN A 179 -12.15 6.33 -29.23
C ASN A 179 -13.32 5.53 -29.85
N GLY A 180 -13.14 4.22 -29.97
CA GLY A 180 -14.16 3.33 -30.54
C GLY A 180 -15.37 3.17 -29.62
N THR A 181 -16.52 2.89 -30.23
CA THR A 181 -17.83 2.72 -29.54
C THR A 181 -18.41 1.32 -29.72
N GLN A 182 -17.59 0.39 -30.23
CA GLN A 182 -18.07 -0.93 -30.70
C GLN A 182 -18.57 -1.84 -29.58
N ILE A 183 -18.22 -1.56 -28.33
CA ILE A 183 -18.65 -2.38 -27.17
C ILE A 183 -19.73 -1.63 -26.39
N SER A 184 -19.51 -0.38 -26.02
CA SER A 184 -20.45 0.42 -25.25
C SER A 184 -20.21 1.91 -25.43
N THR A 185 -21.27 2.68 -25.30
CA THR A 185 -21.26 4.14 -25.20
C THR A 185 -22.20 4.55 -24.08
N ASN A 186 -21.73 5.33 -23.13
CA ASN A 186 -22.51 5.78 -21.99
C ASN A 186 -22.34 7.29 -21.82
N THR A 187 -23.42 7.99 -21.51
CA THR A 187 -23.41 9.40 -21.18
C THR A 187 -23.57 9.57 -19.68
N VAL A 188 -22.69 10.32 -19.07
CA VAL A 188 -22.75 10.69 -17.66
C VAL A 188 -23.14 12.14 -17.58
N SER A 189 -24.35 12.37 -17.11
CA SER A 189 -24.87 13.73 -16.86
C SER A 189 -24.77 14.05 -15.38
N ILE A 190 -24.39 15.30 -15.06
CA ILE A 190 -24.39 15.84 -13.71
C ILE A 190 -25.17 17.14 -13.71
N ASP A 191 -26.15 17.21 -12.82
CA ASP A 191 -27.09 18.33 -12.75
C ASP A 191 -26.47 19.55 -12.04
N ASP A 192 -25.51 19.32 -11.12
CA ASP A 192 -24.92 20.38 -10.31
C ASP A 192 -23.43 20.59 -10.60
N ILE A 193 -23.04 21.84 -10.84
CA ILE A 193 -21.65 22.24 -11.09
C ILE A 193 -20.83 22.08 -9.79
N GLY A 194 -19.70 21.39 -9.91
CA GLY A 194 -18.77 21.19 -8.80
C GLY A 194 -19.02 19.94 -7.95
N ASP A 195 -20.13 19.26 -8.14
CA ASP A 195 -20.41 18.00 -7.48
C ASP A 195 -19.51 16.89 -8.06
N PHE A 196 -19.11 15.97 -7.19
CA PHE A 196 -18.35 14.80 -7.55
C PHE A 196 -19.26 13.57 -7.57
N LYS A 197 -19.26 12.85 -8.70
CA LYS A 197 -20.07 11.64 -8.89
C LYS A 197 -19.17 10.44 -9.19
N TYR A 198 -19.35 9.36 -8.46
CA TYR A 198 -18.81 8.07 -8.84
C TYR A 198 -19.73 7.36 -9.81
N VAL A 199 -19.16 6.81 -10.86
CA VAL A 199 -19.86 6.13 -11.94
C VAL A 199 -19.27 4.74 -12.11
N GLU A 200 -20.14 3.76 -12.34
CA GLU A 200 -19.75 2.38 -12.55
C GLU A 200 -20.50 1.80 -13.75
N PHE A 201 -19.78 1.08 -14.61
CA PHE A 201 -20.32 0.34 -15.74
C PHE A 201 -19.69 -1.05 -15.81
N THR A 202 -20.39 -1.97 -16.47
CA THR A 202 -19.86 -3.29 -16.80
C THR A 202 -19.86 -3.50 -18.31
N PHE A 203 -18.87 -4.25 -18.81
CA PHE A 203 -18.80 -4.61 -20.21
C PHE A 203 -18.18 -5.99 -20.41
N SER A 204 -18.45 -6.62 -21.57
CA SER A 204 -17.80 -7.86 -21.96
C SER A 204 -16.76 -7.57 -23.04
N ALA A 205 -15.51 -7.99 -22.81
CA ALA A 205 -14.46 -7.79 -23.81
C ALA A 205 -14.70 -8.68 -25.04
N THR A 206 -14.55 -8.12 -26.23
CA THR A 206 -14.73 -8.84 -27.50
C THR A 206 -13.41 -9.39 -28.07
N GLY A 207 -12.29 -8.95 -27.50
CA GLY A 207 -10.93 -9.32 -27.93
C GLY A 207 -9.93 -9.29 -26.81
N THR A 208 -8.64 -9.36 -27.15
CA THR A 208 -7.51 -9.27 -26.22
C THR A 208 -7.06 -7.83 -25.97
N SER A 209 -7.59 -6.88 -26.72
CA SER A 209 -7.38 -5.44 -26.58
C SER A 209 -8.72 -4.74 -26.52
N THR A 210 -8.88 -3.87 -25.51
CA THR A 210 -10.07 -3.02 -25.33
C THR A 210 -9.60 -1.60 -25.03
N TYR A 211 -10.24 -0.63 -25.64
CA TYR A 211 -9.98 0.79 -25.38
C TYR A 211 -11.11 1.36 -24.53
N ILE A 212 -10.73 2.09 -23.47
CA ILE A 212 -11.62 2.99 -22.76
C ILE A 212 -11.32 4.42 -23.21
N ALA A 213 -12.35 5.22 -23.40
CA ALA A 213 -12.19 6.60 -23.82
C ALA A 213 -13.21 7.51 -23.14
N PHE A 214 -12.74 8.68 -22.75
CA PHE A 214 -13.58 9.79 -22.29
C PHE A 214 -13.62 10.85 -23.38
N SER A 215 -14.82 11.37 -23.65
CA SER A 215 -14.99 12.45 -24.60
C SER A 215 -15.97 13.52 -24.13
N GLN A 216 -15.61 14.77 -24.43
CA GLN A 216 -16.43 15.94 -24.16
C GLN A 216 -16.60 16.74 -25.44
N SER A 217 -17.87 17.00 -25.86
CA SER A 217 -18.18 17.65 -27.13
C SER A 217 -18.89 19.00 -26.98
N VAL A 218 -19.34 19.34 -25.77
CA VAL A 218 -19.97 20.65 -25.48
C VAL A 218 -18.88 21.61 -25.00
N ASP A 219 -18.97 22.88 -25.31
CA ASP A 219 -18.00 23.93 -24.92
C ASP A 219 -17.97 24.14 -23.39
N THR A 220 -17.45 23.13 -22.70
CA THR A 220 -17.39 23.01 -21.23
C THR A 220 -16.15 22.22 -20.80
N GLN A 221 -15.94 22.14 -19.48
CA GLN A 221 -14.87 21.38 -18.86
C GLN A 221 -15.43 20.25 -18.02
N VAL A 222 -14.78 19.08 -18.09
CA VAL A 222 -15.05 17.91 -17.26
C VAL A 222 -13.74 17.41 -16.69
N ASP A 223 -13.74 17.10 -15.40
CA ASP A 223 -12.62 16.50 -14.70
C ASP A 223 -12.95 15.04 -14.37
N VAL A 224 -12.00 14.14 -14.67
CA VAL A 224 -12.10 12.70 -14.40
C VAL A 224 -10.95 12.28 -13.47
N ASP A 225 -11.26 11.42 -12.51
CA ASP A 225 -10.28 10.87 -11.56
C ASP A 225 -10.65 9.44 -11.14
N ASN A 226 -9.69 8.76 -10.49
CA ASN A 226 -9.88 7.42 -9.92
C ASN A 226 -10.43 6.40 -10.91
N VAL A 227 -9.87 6.37 -12.12
CA VAL A 227 -10.27 5.40 -13.14
C VAL A 227 -9.72 4.03 -12.81
N VAL A 228 -10.61 3.08 -12.61
CA VAL A 228 -10.29 1.68 -12.29
C VAL A 228 -11.05 0.77 -13.27
N VAL A 229 -10.34 -0.17 -13.86
CA VAL A 229 -10.95 -1.25 -14.66
C VAL A 229 -10.41 -2.58 -14.16
N THR A 230 -11.31 -3.44 -13.74
CA THR A 230 -10.98 -4.77 -13.21
C THR A 230 -11.80 -5.85 -13.92
N GLU A 231 -11.27 -7.07 -13.97
CA GLU A 231 -12.11 -8.22 -14.33
C GLU A 231 -13.21 -8.38 -13.26
N ASP A 232 -14.45 -8.64 -13.68
CA ASP A 232 -15.60 -8.75 -12.77
C ASP A 232 -15.60 -10.11 -12.08
N PHE A 233 -14.79 -10.28 -11.05
CA PHE A 233 -14.86 -11.39 -10.12
C PHE A 233 -14.81 -10.89 -8.66
N HIS A 234 -15.36 -11.69 -7.75
CA HIS A 234 -15.41 -11.30 -6.34
C HIS A 234 -14.09 -11.56 -5.64
N PRO A 235 -13.58 -10.61 -4.87
CA PRO A 235 -12.43 -10.85 -4.00
C PRO A 235 -12.67 -12.07 -3.13
N LYS A 236 -11.66 -12.93 -2.99
CA LYS A 236 -11.75 -14.14 -2.18
C LYS A 236 -10.55 -14.29 -1.25
N LYS A 237 -10.80 -14.81 -0.07
CA LYS A 237 -9.74 -15.18 0.88
C LYS A 237 -9.03 -16.43 0.37
N LEU A 238 -7.70 -16.41 0.34
CA LEU A 238 -6.88 -17.58 0.03
C LEU A 238 -6.77 -18.46 1.28
N LYS A 239 -6.84 -19.77 1.09
CA LYS A 239 -6.63 -20.71 2.19
C LYS A 239 -5.12 -20.87 2.44
N TYR A 240 -4.68 -20.62 3.66
CA TYR A 240 -3.31 -20.92 4.04
C TYR A 240 -3.08 -22.43 4.16
N LEU A 241 -1.99 -22.90 3.56
CA LEU A 241 -1.47 -24.24 3.73
C LEU A 241 -0.07 -24.14 4.31
N SER A 242 0.20 -24.90 5.38
CA SER A 242 1.58 -25.08 5.81
C SER A 242 2.38 -25.75 4.70
N TYR A 243 3.71 -25.60 4.71
CA TYR A 243 4.55 -26.20 3.68
C TYR A 243 4.38 -27.71 3.59
N ASP A 244 4.22 -28.38 4.72
CA ASP A 244 4.00 -29.83 4.78
C ASP A 244 2.64 -30.21 4.20
N GLU A 245 1.58 -29.49 4.53
CA GLU A 245 0.25 -29.70 3.94
C GLU A 245 0.25 -29.44 2.43
N PHE A 246 0.97 -28.41 1.97
CA PHE A 246 1.13 -28.16 0.54
C PHE A 246 1.86 -29.32 -0.15
N GLN A 247 2.95 -29.83 0.42
CA GLN A 247 3.68 -30.98 -0.11
C GLN A 247 2.79 -32.22 -0.20
N GLU A 248 2.00 -32.50 0.84
CA GLU A 248 1.14 -33.66 0.90
C GLU A 248 -0.11 -33.56 0.01
N THR A 249 -0.76 -32.41 0.01
CA THR A 249 -2.08 -32.27 -0.64
C THR A 249 -1.99 -31.82 -2.08
N VAL A 250 -1.03 -30.95 -2.41
CA VAL A 250 -0.89 -30.38 -3.75
C VAL A 250 0.24 -31.03 -4.51
N LYS A 251 1.47 -30.98 -3.99
CA LYS A 251 2.66 -31.43 -4.71
C LYS A 251 2.73 -32.94 -4.84
N ARG A 252 2.25 -33.72 -3.86
CA ARG A 252 2.23 -35.18 -3.88
C ARG A 252 1.18 -35.77 -4.85
N ARG A 253 0.09 -35.04 -5.07
CA ARG A 253 -0.91 -35.40 -6.10
C ARG A 253 -0.46 -35.07 -7.51
N ASP A 254 0.67 -34.41 -7.61
CA ASP A 254 1.17 -33.75 -8.77
C ASP A 254 2.19 -34.63 -9.47
N THR A 255 1.72 -35.74 -10.04
CA THR A 255 2.53 -36.64 -10.87
C THR A 255 2.69 -36.15 -12.31
N ASN A 256 2.00 -35.07 -12.70
CA ASN A 256 1.97 -34.60 -14.06
C ASN A 256 2.62 -33.19 -14.16
N THR A 257 3.61 -33.03 -15.04
CA THR A 257 4.36 -31.81 -15.27
C THR A 257 3.67 -30.85 -16.25
N SER A 258 2.41 -31.08 -16.58
CA SER A 258 1.71 -30.33 -17.63
C SER A 258 0.89 -29.14 -17.14
N ILE A 259 0.49 -28.33 -18.08
CA ILE A 259 -0.26 -27.07 -18.06
C ILE A 259 -1.54 -27.08 -17.19
N ASP A 260 -2.00 -28.26 -16.77
CA ASP A 260 -3.22 -28.47 -15.98
C ASP A 260 -3.19 -27.90 -14.54
N LYS A 261 -2.10 -27.24 -14.17
CA LYS A 261 -1.90 -26.59 -12.84
C LYS A 261 -2.13 -25.10 -12.85
N LEU A 262 -2.39 -24.53 -14.03
CA LEU A 262 -2.68 -23.12 -14.17
C LEU A 262 -4.15 -22.90 -13.87
N GLY A 263 -4.43 -21.90 -13.03
CA GLY A 263 -5.79 -21.57 -12.67
C GLY A 263 -5.84 -20.34 -11.77
N GLU A 264 -7.05 -20.02 -11.36
CA GLU A 264 -7.26 -18.99 -10.36
C GLU A 264 -6.78 -19.49 -8.99
N PRO A 265 -5.84 -18.81 -8.32
CA PRO A 265 -5.33 -19.23 -7.01
C PRO A 265 -6.43 -19.36 -5.95
N ASP A 266 -6.39 -20.44 -5.19
CA ASP A 266 -7.28 -20.73 -4.06
C ASP A 266 -6.54 -20.83 -2.73
N CYS A 267 -5.26 -21.14 -2.80
CA CYS A 267 -4.42 -21.37 -1.64
C CYS A 267 -3.14 -20.54 -1.72
N VAL A 268 -2.64 -20.19 -0.55
CA VAL A 268 -1.32 -19.59 -0.34
C VAL A 268 -0.51 -20.49 0.59
N TYR A 269 0.79 -20.62 0.36
CA TYR A 269 1.71 -21.38 1.23
C TYR A 269 3.04 -20.64 1.39
N ARG A 270 3.68 -20.83 2.53
CA ARG A 270 5.02 -20.29 2.79
C ARG A 270 6.07 -21.23 2.22
N THR A 271 7.03 -20.71 1.46
CA THR A 271 8.19 -21.47 0.99
C THR A 271 9.36 -21.37 1.98
N GLN A 272 10.38 -22.22 1.80
CA GLN A 272 11.58 -22.20 2.65
C GLN A 272 12.43 -20.94 2.46
N ASP A 273 12.32 -20.26 1.31
CA ASP A 273 13.14 -19.10 0.94
C ASP A 273 12.52 -17.76 1.33
N GLN A 274 11.65 -17.73 2.35
CA GLN A 274 10.92 -16.53 2.78
C GLN A 274 10.08 -15.89 1.65
N LYS A 275 9.59 -16.73 0.76
CA LYS A 275 8.63 -16.39 -0.26
C LYS A 275 7.27 -16.97 0.09
N PHE A 276 6.26 -16.50 -0.60
CA PHE A 276 4.98 -17.21 -0.62
C PHE A 276 4.71 -17.79 -2.00
N GLY A 277 4.00 -18.90 -2.03
CA GLY A 277 3.56 -19.53 -3.26
C GLY A 277 2.05 -19.54 -3.35
N LEU A 278 1.55 -19.61 -4.59
CA LEU A 278 0.13 -19.69 -4.92
C LEU A 278 -0.20 -21.03 -5.58
N SER A 279 -1.35 -21.57 -5.23
CA SER A 279 -1.86 -22.82 -5.83
C SER A 279 -3.37 -22.71 -6.07
N PRO A 280 -3.89 -23.08 -7.27
CA PRO A 280 -3.15 -23.29 -8.53
C PRO A 280 -2.21 -22.14 -8.89
N VAL A 281 -1.22 -22.40 -9.76
CA VAL A 281 -0.37 -21.34 -10.30
C VAL A 281 -1.22 -20.40 -11.15
N PRO A 282 -1.07 -19.08 -11.02
CA PRO A 282 -1.89 -18.12 -11.78
C PRO A 282 -1.90 -18.41 -13.28
N ASP A 283 -3.07 -18.53 -13.88
CA ASP A 283 -3.26 -18.73 -15.32
C ASP A 283 -3.14 -17.44 -16.12
N LYS A 284 -3.24 -16.29 -15.44
CA LYS A 284 -3.21 -14.96 -16.06
C LYS A 284 -2.60 -13.92 -15.10
N SER A 285 -2.23 -12.76 -15.67
CA SER A 285 -1.60 -11.65 -14.93
C SER A 285 -2.61 -10.57 -14.53
N THR A 286 -3.88 -10.94 -14.31
CA THR A 286 -4.97 -10.02 -13.95
C THR A 286 -5.42 -10.15 -12.50
N TYR A 287 -4.61 -10.80 -11.68
CA TYR A 287 -4.85 -10.90 -10.24
C TYR A 287 -3.84 -10.05 -9.45
N THR A 288 -4.30 -9.57 -8.30
CA THR A 288 -3.48 -8.97 -7.26
C THR A 288 -3.73 -9.71 -5.96
N VAL A 289 -2.68 -10.02 -5.22
CA VAL A 289 -2.77 -10.62 -3.88
C VAL A 289 -2.48 -9.54 -2.87
N GLY A 290 -3.44 -9.30 -1.97
CA GLY A 290 -3.28 -8.40 -0.83
C GLY A 290 -3.10 -9.18 0.46
N TYR A 291 -2.22 -8.72 1.36
CA TYR A 291 -1.98 -9.34 2.66
C TYR A 291 -1.41 -8.36 3.66
N GLU A 292 -1.56 -8.70 4.94
CA GLU A 292 -1.06 -7.92 6.08
C GLU A 292 0.28 -8.48 6.58
N TYR A 293 1.18 -7.59 6.99
CA TYR A 293 2.45 -7.97 7.57
C TYR A 293 2.93 -6.93 8.59
N TRP A 294 3.89 -7.30 9.42
CA TRP A 294 4.56 -6.40 10.36
C TRP A 294 6.01 -6.20 9.93
N LYS A 295 6.41 -4.94 9.91
CA LYS A 295 7.77 -4.54 9.52
C LYS A 295 8.76 -4.78 10.64
N THR A 296 10.02 -4.95 10.26
CA THR A 296 11.13 -4.74 11.17
C THR A 296 11.28 -3.25 11.47
N THR A 297 11.71 -2.91 12.69
CA THR A 297 12.03 -1.50 12.99
C THR A 297 13.25 -1.05 12.21
N THR A 298 13.21 0.18 11.69
CA THR A 298 14.34 0.78 10.98
C THR A 298 15.32 1.40 11.99
N ALA A 299 16.60 1.07 11.88
CA ALA A 299 17.63 1.71 12.71
C ALA A 299 17.74 3.20 12.35
N LEU A 300 17.71 4.04 13.38
CA LEU A 300 17.89 5.48 13.22
C LEU A 300 19.36 5.78 12.88
N SER A 301 19.60 6.65 11.91
CA SER A 301 20.93 6.99 11.39
C SER A 301 21.26 8.48 11.45
N SER A 302 20.30 9.32 11.07
CA SER A 302 20.43 10.77 11.00
C SER A 302 19.89 11.45 12.26
N ASP A 303 20.37 12.64 12.57
CA ASP A 303 19.98 13.43 13.75
C ASP A 303 18.46 13.69 13.81
N SER A 304 17.81 13.82 12.65
CA SER A 304 16.38 14.12 12.48
C SER A 304 15.50 12.88 12.39
N ASP A 305 16.06 11.67 12.31
CA ASP A 305 15.27 10.46 12.19
C ASP A 305 14.37 10.28 13.42
N THR A 306 13.14 9.82 13.19
CA THR A 306 12.14 9.54 14.23
C THR A 306 11.82 8.05 14.24
N SER A 307 11.39 7.52 15.38
CA SER A 307 10.98 6.14 15.52
C SER A 307 9.49 5.97 15.17
N ASP A 308 9.11 4.74 14.80
CA ASP A 308 7.71 4.36 14.60
C ASP A 308 6.92 4.26 15.92
N ILE A 309 7.60 4.27 17.06
CA ILE A 309 6.96 4.14 18.38
C ILE A 309 6.10 5.38 18.66
N PRO A 310 4.82 5.22 19.05
CA PRO A 310 3.96 6.34 19.38
C PRO A 310 4.55 7.26 20.45
N ALA A 311 4.48 8.58 20.24
CA ALA A 311 5.12 9.60 21.07
C ALA A 311 4.85 9.46 22.60
N ARG A 312 3.68 8.94 22.98
CA ARG A 312 3.32 8.70 24.39
C ARG A 312 4.13 7.59 25.07
N PHE A 313 4.80 6.73 24.28
CA PHE A 313 5.61 5.61 24.79
C PHE A 313 7.11 5.75 24.53
N GLU A 314 7.56 6.87 24.00
CA GLU A 314 8.97 7.13 23.71
C GLU A 314 9.87 7.03 24.94
N HIS A 315 9.33 7.22 26.13
CA HIS A 315 10.06 7.03 27.38
C HIS A 315 10.49 5.57 27.61
N ALA A 316 9.84 4.57 27.01
CA ALA A 316 10.31 3.19 27.04
C ALA A 316 11.68 3.05 26.37
N VAL A 317 11.89 3.73 25.24
CA VAL A 317 13.15 3.75 24.52
C VAL A 317 14.26 4.36 25.39
N ILE A 318 13.95 5.50 26.04
CA ILE A 318 14.89 6.21 26.89
C ILE A 318 15.26 5.35 28.10
N ALA A 319 14.28 4.77 28.79
CA ALA A 319 14.50 3.91 29.95
C ALA A 319 15.36 2.67 29.58
N ARG A 320 15.05 2.04 28.44
CA ARG A 320 15.80 0.88 27.97
C ARG A 320 17.23 1.23 27.54
N ALA A 321 17.42 2.34 26.84
CA ALA A 321 18.73 2.83 26.45
C ALA A 321 19.56 3.22 27.68
N ARG A 322 18.97 3.92 28.66
CA ARG A 322 19.59 4.25 29.94
C ARG A 322 20.04 2.99 30.70
N TYR A 323 19.23 1.95 30.72
CA TYR A 323 19.62 0.66 31.28
C TYR A 323 20.93 0.14 30.70
N TYR A 324 21.09 0.14 29.38
CA TYR A 324 22.29 -0.35 28.74
C TYR A 324 23.55 0.48 29.07
N VAL A 325 23.40 1.80 29.11
CA VAL A 325 24.54 2.68 29.49
C VAL A 325 24.91 2.49 30.96
N SER A 326 23.94 2.35 31.87
CA SER A 326 24.15 2.14 33.30
C SER A 326 24.84 0.81 33.58
N ILE A 327 24.46 -0.27 32.90
CA ILE A 327 25.14 -1.57 32.99
C ILE A 327 26.61 -1.45 32.57
N LEU A 328 26.91 -0.75 31.46
CA LEU A 328 28.29 -0.53 31.03
C LEU A 328 29.11 0.24 32.07
N ARG A 329 28.47 1.16 32.79
CA ARG A 329 29.09 1.97 33.86
C ARG A 329 29.17 1.25 35.19
N SER A 330 28.70 0.02 35.30
CA SER A 330 28.54 -0.74 36.55
C SER A 330 27.64 -0.04 37.59
N ASP A 331 26.76 0.85 37.17
CA ASP A 331 25.76 1.53 38.01
C ASP A 331 24.49 0.66 38.09
N LEU A 332 24.55 -0.34 38.97
CA LEU A 332 23.46 -1.31 39.14
C LEU A 332 22.17 -0.70 39.68
N PRO A 333 22.18 0.25 40.63
CA PRO A 333 20.93 0.86 41.12
C PRO A 333 20.19 1.60 40.03
N THR A 334 20.84 2.42 39.21
CA THR A 334 20.23 3.13 38.07
C THR A 334 19.79 2.18 36.99
N ALA A 335 20.56 1.11 36.74
CA ALA A 335 20.16 0.07 35.78
C ALA A 335 18.84 -0.64 36.20
N GLN A 336 18.74 -1.04 37.47
CA GLN A 336 17.54 -1.70 38.00
C GLN A 336 16.31 -0.79 37.95
N ALA A 337 16.43 0.49 38.32
CA ALA A 337 15.37 1.47 38.25
C ALA A 337 14.90 1.67 36.79
N SER A 338 15.85 1.78 35.84
CA SER A 338 15.56 1.95 34.43
C SER A 338 14.87 0.71 33.82
N LEU A 339 15.26 -0.48 34.23
CA LEU A 339 14.64 -1.73 33.81
C LEU A 339 13.21 -1.85 34.35
N ALA A 340 12.95 -1.45 35.58
CA ALA A 340 11.62 -1.45 36.18
C ALA A 340 10.69 -0.48 35.42
N GLU A 341 11.16 0.75 35.12
CA GLU A 341 10.42 1.73 34.31
C GLU A 341 10.10 1.22 32.90
N TYR A 342 11.09 0.62 32.24
CA TYR A 342 10.89 -0.01 30.94
C TYR A 342 9.82 -1.10 30.99
N THR A 343 9.91 -2.02 31.97
CA THR A 343 8.99 -3.15 32.09
C THR A 343 7.54 -2.70 32.36
N ASP A 344 7.34 -1.69 33.22
CA ASP A 344 6.01 -1.11 33.47
C ASP A 344 5.45 -0.44 32.21
N THR A 345 6.30 0.30 31.49
CA THR A 345 5.89 0.94 30.23
C THR A 345 5.52 -0.10 29.16
N MET A 346 6.32 -1.14 28.99
CA MET A 346 6.04 -2.21 28.04
C MET A 346 4.72 -2.93 28.38
N ARG A 347 4.44 -3.13 29.66
CA ARG A 347 3.14 -3.67 30.10
C ARG A 347 1.98 -2.77 29.69
N ARG A 348 2.11 -1.45 29.86
CA ARG A 348 1.08 -0.48 29.42
C ARG A 348 0.93 -0.46 27.91
N MET A 349 2.04 -0.48 27.15
CA MET A 349 2.01 -0.54 25.69
C MET A 349 1.23 -1.76 25.21
N ARG A 350 1.47 -2.94 25.78
CA ARG A 350 0.74 -4.16 25.42
C ARG A 350 -0.76 -4.03 25.69
N ILE A 351 -1.13 -3.52 26.85
CA ILE A 351 -2.54 -3.35 27.23
C ILE A 351 -3.27 -2.36 26.30
N GLU A 352 -2.60 -1.29 25.89
CA GLU A 352 -3.23 -0.23 25.10
C GLU A 352 -3.19 -0.50 23.58
N LEU A 353 -2.14 -1.14 23.09
CA LEU A 353 -1.90 -1.27 21.65
C LEU A 353 -2.22 -2.65 21.10
N VAL A 354 -1.99 -3.71 21.87
CA VAL A 354 -2.23 -5.08 21.37
C VAL A 354 -3.69 -5.46 21.64
N ASN A 355 -4.36 -5.99 20.62
CA ASN A 355 -5.75 -6.39 20.72
C ASN A 355 -5.92 -7.46 21.80
N SER A 356 -6.89 -7.29 22.70
CA SER A 356 -7.17 -8.20 23.83
C SER A 356 -7.39 -9.66 23.40
N LYS A 357 -7.84 -9.91 22.17
CA LYS A 357 -8.00 -11.28 21.65
C LYS A 357 -6.68 -12.00 21.42
N ASN A 358 -5.60 -11.26 21.11
CA ASN A 358 -4.27 -11.83 20.87
C ASN A 358 -3.47 -11.95 22.18
N TYR A 359 -3.77 -11.14 23.17
CA TYR A 359 -3.09 -11.16 24.48
C TYR A 359 -3.26 -12.50 25.24
N PHE A 360 -4.38 -13.19 25.03
CA PHE A 360 -4.65 -14.49 25.66
C PHE A 360 -4.02 -15.70 24.94
N ARG A 361 -3.42 -15.49 23.76
CA ARG A 361 -2.70 -16.56 23.04
C ARG A 361 -1.22 -16.67 23.40
N ALA A 362 -0.69 -15.72 24.12
CA ALA A 362 0.75 -15.64 24.48
C ALA A 362 1.07 -16.10 25.92
N VAL A 363 0.17 -16.84 26.59
CA VAL A 363 0.38 -17.42 27.93
C VAL A 363 0.45 -18.94 27.83
#